data_75991b405ee54a8e1a7c2b3f10a3703d
#
_entry.id   75991b405ee54a8e1a7c2b3f10a3703d
#
_cell.length_a   1.000
_cell.length_b   1.000
_cell.length_c   1.000
_cell.angle_alpha   90.00
_cell.angle_beta   90.00
_cell.angle_gamma   90.00
#
_symmetry.space_group_name_H-M   'P 1'
#
loop_
_entity.id
_entity.type
_entity.pdbx_description
1 polymer ?
#
loop_
_entity_poly.entity_id
_entity_poly.type
_entity_poly.pdbx_seq_one_letter_code
_entity_poly.pdbx_strand_id
1 'polypeptide(L)'
;MEKTSYKYEVIHNTLQDLPGVFSITILCELAGVSRSGYYAWVKAAPVREKREAQDRADFELILTIYKKRGYAKGARSIYMGLLHLNPPVVMNIKKIRRLMKKYNLFCPIRKANPYRRMAKAIKSSNYADNLLQREFECYGPRYVLLTDIT
;
A
#
# COMPACT_ATOMS: atom_id res chain seq x y z
N MET A 1 -4.32 1.45 -21.44
CA MET A 1 -5.56 0.69 -21.73
C MET A 1 -6.62 1.06 -20.70
N GLU A 2 -7.71 1.65 -21.14
CA GLU A 2 -8.85 1.95 -20.27
C GLU A 2 -9.52 0.66 -19.79
N LYS A 3 -9.89 0.65 -18.51
CA LYS A 3 -10.56 -0.52 -17.93
C LYS A 3 -11.95 -0.69 -18.53
N THR A 4 -12.31 -1.89 -18.94
CA THR A 4 -13.62 -2.23 -19.51
C THR A 4 -14.81 -1.74 -18.63
N SER A 5 -14.63 -1.76 -17.31
CA SER A 5 -15.62 -1.25 -16.34
C SER A 5 -15.88 0.25 -16.50
N TYR A 6 -14.87 1.04 -16.80
CA TYR A 6 -15.00 2.48 -17.07
C TYR A 6 -15.80 2.75 -18.34
N LYS A 7 -15.59 1.95 -19.39
CA LYS A 7 -16.37 2.07 -20.63
C LYS A 7 -17.87 1.80 -20.41
N TYR A 8 -18.22 0.80 -19.59
CA TYR A 8 -19.62 0.54 -19.23
C TYR A 8 -20.24 1.69 -18.41
N GLU A 9 -19.46 2.29 -17.51
CA GLU A 9 -19.90 3.44 -16.73
C GLU A 9 -20.20 4.65 -17.62
N VAL A 10 -19.33 4.96 -18.57
CA VAL A 10 -19.53 6.03 -19.56
C VAL A 10 -20.79 5.77 -20.40
N ILE A 11 -20.96 4.53 -20.94
CA ILE A 11 -22.16 4.15 -21.69
C ILE A 11 -23.41 4.35 -20.85
N HIS A 12 -23.39 3.93 -19.58
CA HIS A 12 -24.53 4.04 -18.68
C HIS A 12 -24.91 5.49 -18.42
N ASN A 13 -23.93 6.34 -18.12
CA ASN A 13 -24.15 7.77 -17.89
C ASN A 13 -24.67 8.47 -19.16
N THR A 14 -24.10 8.16 -20.33
CA THR A 14 -24.59 8.73 -21.61
C THR A 14 -26.05 8.36 -21.89
N LEU A 15 -26.49 7.14 -21.57
CA LEU A 15 -27.85 6.71 -21.71
C LEU A 15 -28.83 7.39 -20.73
N GLN A 16 -28.34 7.74 -19.53
CA GLN A 16 -29.11 8.48 -18.54
C GLN A 16 -29.21 9.98 -18.88
N ASP A 17 -28.09 10.58 -19.34
CA ASP A 17 -28.05 12.01 -19.67
C ASP A 17 -28.83 12.34 -20.95
N LEU A 18 -28.85 11.42 -21.91
CA LEU A 18 -29.48 11.59 -23.23
C LEU A 18 -30.43 10.42 -23.55
N PRO A 19 -31.56 10.31 -22.84
CA PRO A 19 -32.50 9.22 -23.03
C PRO A 19 -33.13 9.26 -24.44
N GLY A 20 -33.08 8.14 -25.17
CA GLY A 20 -33.66 7.99 -26.49
C GLY A 20 -32.84 8.50 -27.68
N VAL A 21 -31.70 9.18 -27.43
CA VAL A 21 -30.82 9.67 -28.51
C VAL A 21 -29.95 8.56 -29.06
N PHE A 22 -29.40 7.72 -28.19
CA PHE A 22 -28.46 6.66 -28.58
C PHE A 22 -28.99 5.26 -28.24
N SER A 23 -28.76 4.32 -29.15
CA SER A 23 -29.01 2.90 -28.89
C SER A 23 -27.83 2.30 -28.13
N ILE A 24 -28.13 1.38 -27.19
CA ILE A 24 -27.12 0.61 -26.46
C ILE A 24 -26.18 -0.14 -27.44
N THR A 25 -26.71 -0.61 -28.56
CA THR A 25 -25.95 -1.31 -29.59
C THR A 25 -24.84 -0.42 -30.15
N ILE A 26 -25.19 0.79 -30.56
CA ILE A 26 -24.26 1.77 -31.15
C ILE A 26 -23.19 2.16 -30.15
N LEU A 27 -23.54 2.43 -28.89
CA LEU A 27 -22.61 2.82 -27.87
C LEU A 27 -21.63 1.68 -27.49
N CYS A 28 -22.11 0.44 -27.43
CA CYS A 28 -21.27 -0.72 -27.19
C CYS A 28 -20.29 -0.99 -28.34
N GLU A 29 -20.73 -0.84 -29.59
CA GLU A 29 -19.88 -0.97 -30.77
C GLU A 29 -18.81 0.11 -30.81
N LEU A 30 -19.18 1.37 -30.58
CA LEU A 30 -18.26 2.51 -30.54
C LEU A 30 -17.19 2.34 -29.42
N ALA A 31 -17.60 1.85 -28.26
CA ALA A 31 -16.68 1.60 -27.14
C ALA A 31 -15.89 0.30 -27.28
N GLY A 32 -16.19 -0.56 -28.27
CA GLY A 32 -15.55 -1.87 -28.47
C GLY A 32 -15.81 -2.82 -27.30
N VAL A 33 -17.07 -2.89 -26.81
CA VAL A 33 -17.48 -3.77 -25.70
C VAL A 33 -18.72 -4.57 -26.07
N SER A 34 -18.91 -5.74 -25.44
CA SER A 34 -20.08 -6.57 -25.70
C SER A 34 -21.33 -6.05 -24.96
N ARG A 35 -22.48 -6.11 -25.60
CA ARG A 35 -23.78 -5.80 -24.97
C ARG A 35 -24.08 -6.68 -23.76
N SER A 36 -23.81 -7.97 -23.87
CA SER A 36 -24.00 -8.92 -22.76
C SER A 36 -23.15 -8.54 -21.54
N GLY A 37 -21.90 -8.09 -21.77
CA GLY A 37 -21.02 -7.57 -20.72
C GLY A 37 -21.59 -6.32 -20.06
N TYR A 38 -22.16 -5.40 -20.84
CA TYR A 38 -22.85 -4.22 -20.30
C TYR A 38 -24.02 -4.58 -19.39
N TYR A 39 -24.93 -5.45 -19.85
CA TYR A 39 -26.08 -5.88 -19.02
C TYR A 39 -25.64 -6.63 -17.77
N ALA A 40 -24.62 -7.48 -17.85
CA ALA A 40 -24.06 -8.14 -16.69
C ALA A 40 -23.45 -7.12 -15.68
N TRP A 41 -22.81 -6.08 -16.22
CA TRP A 41 -22.28 -4.98 -15.41
C TRP A 41 -23.38 -4.19 -14.73
N VAL A 42 -24.47 -3.87 -15.39
CA VAL A 42 -25.66 -3.19 -14.82
C VAL A 42 -26.29 -4.07 -13.72
N LYS A 43 -26.51 -5.36 -14.00
CA LYS A 43 -27.07 -6.32 -13.02
C LYS A 43 -26.22 -6.44 -11.76
N ALA A 44 -24.90 -6.27 -11.87
CA ALA A 44 -23.98 -6.30 -10.74
C ALA A 44 -23.91 -4.97 -9.94
N ALA A 45 -24.65 -3.92 -10.33
CA ALA A 45 -24.64 -2.63 -9.64
C ALA A 45 -24.92 -2.73 -8.14
N PRO A 46 -25.97 -3.40 -7.64
CA PRO A 46 -26.27 -3.47 -6.22
C PRO A 46 -25.17 -4.18 -5.41
N VAL A 47 -24.48 -5.14 -6.02
CA VAL A 47 -23.34 -5.83 -5.37
C VAL A 47 -22.14 -4.89 -5.25
N ARG A 48 -21.90 -4.05 -6.28
CA ARG A 48 -20.82 -3.05 -6.23
C ARG A 48 -21.10 -1.99 -5.17
N GLU A 49 -22.32 -1.47 -5.11
CA GLU A 49 -22.74 -0.49 -4.11
C GLU A 49 -22.60 -1.03 -2.68
N LYS A 50 -23.04 -2.26 -2.45
CA LYS A 50 -22.88 -2.92 -1.14
C LYS A 50 -21.43 -3.07 -0.74
N ARG A 51 -20.55 -3.44 -1.69
CA ARG A 51 -19.11 -3.52 -1.44
C ARG A 51 -18.50 -2.15 -1.13
N GLU A 52 -18.95 -1.12 -1.86
CA GLU A 52 -18.46 0.24 -1.64
C GLU A 52 -18.89 0.78 -0.28
N ALA A 53 -20.14 0.55 0.12
CA ALA A 53 -20.63 0.92 1.45
C ALA A 53 -19.85 0.22 2.57
N GLN A 54 -19.56 -1.08 2.40
CA GLN A 54 -18.73 -1.83 3.33
C GLN A 54 -17.28 -1.31 3.36
N ASP A 55 -16.71 -0.98 2.21
CA ASP A 55 -15.36 -0.42 2.13
C ASP A 55 -15.26 0.94 2.84
N ARG A 56 -16.30 1.78 2.76
CA ARG A 56 -16.38 3.05 3.48
C ARG A 56 -16.44 2.84 4.99
N ALA A 57 -17.32 1.95 5.45
CA ALA A 57 -17.44 1.64 6.88
C ALA A 57 -16.11 1.11 7.45
N ASP A 58 -15.47 0.18 6.74
CA ASP A 58 -14.16 -0.35 7.13
C ASP A 58 -13.08 0.73 7.12
N PHE A 59 -13.15 1.67 6.17
CA PHE A 59 -12.19 2.77 6.10
C PHE A 59 -12.35 3.76 7.25
N GLU A 60 -13.56 4.03 7.71
CA GLU A 60 -13.79 4.89 8.89
C GLU A 60 -13.15 4.30 10.14
N LEU A 61 -13.24 2.98 10.34
CA LEU A 61 -12.54 2.29 11.41
C LEU A 61 -11.01 2.44 11.30
N ILE A 62 -10.48 2.27 10.09
CA ILE A 62 -9.05 2.49 9.81
C ILE A 62 -8.65 3.94 10.13
N LEU A 63 -9.46 4.91 9.74
CA LEU A 63 -9.21 6.34 9.95
C LEU A 63 -9.20 6.70 11.43
N THR A 64 -10.11 6.12 12.22
CA THR A 64 -10.16 6.30 13.66
C THR A 64 -8.87 5.83 14.34
N ILE A 65 -8.37 4.63 13.97
CA ILE A 65 -7.10 4.12 14.49
C ILE A 65 -5.91 4.94 13.98
N TYR A 66 -5.95 5.37 12.73
CA TYR A 66 -4.89 6.18 12.12
C TYR A 66 -4.68 7.50 12.86
N LYS A 67 -5.78 8.18 13.20
CA LYS A 67 -5.77 9.47 13.93
C LYS A 67 -5.48 9.34 15.42
N LYS A 68 -5.63 8.15 16.00
CA LYS A 68 -5.41 7.94 17.43
C LYS A 68 -3.98 8.31 17.83
N ARG A 69 -3.80 9.15 18.85
CA ARG A 69 -2.50 9.67 19.34
C ARG A 69 -1.79 10.66 18.41
N GLY A 70 -2.52 11.30 17.50
CA GLY A 70 -2.03 12.46 16.75
C GLY A 70 -0.92 12.22 15.71
N TYR A 71 -0.56 10.98 15.40
CA TYR A 71 0.41 10.67 14.34
C TYR A 71 -0.03 9.52 13.47
N ALA A 72 0.40 9.59 12.23
CA ALA A 72 0.06 8.64 11.18
C ALA A 72 0.70 7.26 11.40
N LYS A 73 -0.06 6.21 11.10
CA LYS A 73 0.34 4.82 11.29
C LYS A 73 0.38 4.07 9.96
N GLY A 74 1.27 3.10 9.87
CA GLY A 74 1.30 2.16 8.74
C GLY A 74 0.27 1.03 8.92
N ALA A 75 0.00 0.28 7.84
CA ALA A 75 -1.01 -0.78 7.82
C ALA A 75 -0.87 -1.83 8.93
N ARG A 76 0.37 -2.17 9.35
CA ARG A 76 0.59 -3.11 10.46
C ARG A 76 0.19 -2.53 11.81
N SER A 77 0.50 -1.26 12.06
CA SER A 77 0.09 -0.57 13.30
C SER A 77 -1.42 -0.40 13.37
N ILE A 78 -2.08 -0.13 12.22
CA ILE A 78 -3.53 -0.07 12.12
C ILE A 78 -4.14 -1.43 12.44
N TYR A 79 -3.61 -2.51 11.86
CA TYR A 79 -4.05 -3.88 12.15
C TYR A 79 -4.00 -4.19 13.64
N MET A 80 -2.86 -3.92 14.29
CA MET A 80 -2.73 -4.09 15.73
C MET A 80 -3.71 -3.22 16.52
N GLY A 81 -3.92 -1.97 16.08
CA GLY A 81 -4.89 -1.07 16.69
C GLY A 81 -6.34 -1.58 16.60
N LEU A 82 -6.72 -2.20 15.48
CA LEU A 82 -8.04 -2.80 15.29
C LEU A 82 -8.27 -4.01 16.21
N LEU A 83 -7.24 -4.83 16.42
CA LEU A 83 -7.30 -5.95 17.35
C LEU A 83 -7.45 -5.54 18.82
N HIS A 84 -7.00 -4.33 19.17
CA HIS A 84 -7.12 -3.76 20.53
C HIS A 84 -8.41 -2.95 20.74
N LEU A 85 -9.35 -2.99 19.81
CA LEU A 85 -10.69 -2.44 20.01
C LEU A 85 -11.52 -3.39 20.89
N ASN A 86 -12.53 -2.85 21.51
CA ASN A 86 -13.50 -3.63 22.27
C ASN A 86 -14.91 -3.39 21.68
N PRO A 87 -15.50 -4.37 20.93
CA PRO A 87 -14.93 -5.68 20.57
C PRO A 87 -13.79 -5.60 19.52
N PRO A 88 -12.88 -6.61 19.51
CA PRO A 88 -11.76 -6.62 18.55
C PRO A 88 -12.25 -6.78 17.11
N VAL A 89 -11.67 -6.00 16.20
CA VAL A 89 -12.00 -6.06 14.77
C VAL A 89 -10.88 -6.76 14.01
N VAL A 90 -11.17 -7.94 13.48
CA VAL A 90 -10.22 -8.70 12.66
C VAL A 90 -10.37 -8.31 11.20
N MET A 91 -9.37 -7.64 10.64
CA MET A 91 -9.34 -7.22 9.24
C MET A 91 -8.03 -7.66 8.57
N ASN A 92 -8.10 -8.27 7.38
CA ASN A 92 -6.90 -8.70 6.67
C ASN A 92 -6.00 -7.50 6.32
N ILE A 93 -4.70 -7.62 6.57
CA ILE A 93 -3.70 -6.56 6.27
C ILE A 93 -3.72 -6.16 4.78
N LYS A 94 -3.98 -7.12 3.87
CA LYS A 94 -4.12 -6.82 2.43
C LYS A 94 -5.31 -5.91 2.17
N LYS A 95 -6.46 -6.11 2.88
CA LYS A 95 -7.64 -5.24 2.80
C LYS A 95 -7.31 -3.84 3.33
N ILE A 96 -6.64 -3.74 4.48
CA ILE A 96 -6.21 -2.45 5.05
C ILE A 96 -5.34 -1.67 4.04
N ARG A 97 -4.32 -2.31 3.44
CA ARG A 97 -3.46 -1.68 2.43
C ARG A 97 -4.25 -1.23 1.20
N ARG A 98 -5.21 -2.04 0.73
CA ARG A 98 -6.08 -1.71 -0.39
C ARG A 98 -6.92 -0.48 -0.10
N LEU A 99 -7.56 -0.42 1.07
CA LEU A 99 -8.39 0.71 1.50
C LEU A 99 -7.56 1.97 1.71
N MET A 100 -6.40 1.87 2.36
CA MET A 100 -5.48 3.00 2.51
C MET A 100 -5.09 3.57 1.14
N LYS A 101 -4.77 2.72 0.16
CA LYS A 101 -4.45 3.16 -1.21
C LYS A 101 -5.67 3.77 -1.90
N LYS A 102 -6.86 3.17 -1.79
CA LYS A 102 -8.11 3.62 -2.42
C LYS A 102 -8.49 5.03 -1.96
N TYR A 103 -8.34 5.31 -0.67
CA TYR A 103 -8.69 6.60 -0.06
C TYR A 103 -7.49 7.51 0.20
N ASN A 104 -6.37 7.29 -0.48
CA ASN A 104 -5.15 8.11 -0.43
C ASN A 104 -4.61 8.35 1.00
N LEU A 105 -4.75 7.35 1.88
CA LEU A 105 -4.22 7.41 3.23
C LEU A 105 -2.80 6.85 3.28
N PHE A 106 -1.81 7.72 3.48
CA PHE A 106 -0.39 7.35 3.49
C PHE A 106 0.22 7.55 4.88
N CYS A 107 1.13 6.64 5.25
CA CYS A 107 1.96 6.84 6.42
C CYS A 107 3.09 7.83 6.08
N PRO A 108 3.20 8.99 6.73
CA PRO A 108 4.23 10.00 6.43
C PRO A 108 5.62 9.55 6.87
N ILE A 109 5.71 8.54 7.74
CA ILE A 109 7.01 8.03 8.20
C ILE A 109 7.69 7.27 7.07
N ARG A 110 8.71 7.91 6.49
CA ARG A 110 9.50 7.32 5.42
C ARG A 110 10.39 6.20 5.96
N LYS A 111 10.27 4.99 5.42
CA LYS A 111 11.25 3.94 5.68
C LYS A 111 12.60 4.37 5.12
N ALA A 112 13.61 4.44 5.99
CA ALA A 112 14.97 4.61 5.53
C ALA A 112 15.36 3.41 4.66
N ASN A 113 15.94 3.69 3.48
CA ASN A 113 16.48 2.64 2.63
C ASN A 113 17.70 2.02 3.34
N PRO A 114 17.70 0.72 3.68
CA PRO A 114 18.81 0.08 4.37
C PRO A 114 20.13 0.17 3.57
N TYR A 115 20.05 0.07 2.25
CA TYR A 115 21.21 0.23 1.37
C TYR A 115 21.84 1.64 1.44
N ARG A 116 21.03 2.68 1.68
CA ARG A 116 21.51 4.05 1.81
C ARG A 116 22.31 4.26 3.11
N ARG A 117 21.91 3.58 4.20
CA ARG A 117 22.67 3.56 5.45
C ARG A 117 23.99 2.85 5.27
N MET A 118 23.98 1.69 4.64
CA MET A 118 25.16 0.89 4.33
C MET A 118 26.15 1.64 3.43
N ALA A 119 25.66 2.25 2.33
CA ALA A 119 26.48 3.07 1.45
C ALA A 119 27.09 4.31 2.16
N LYS A 120 26.33 4.92 3.09
CA LYS A 120 26.85 6.03 3.91
C LYS A 120 27.91 5.55 4.90
N ALA A 121 27.70 4.41 5.55
CA ALA A 121 28.67 3.81 6.46
C ALA A 121 29.99 3.45 5.72
N ILE A 122 29.90 2.84 4.54
CA ILE A 122 31.06 2.53 3.70
C ILE A 122 31.83 3.81 3.30
N LYS A 123 31.13 4.89 2.96
CA LYS A 123 31.75 6.17 2.59
C LYS A 123 32.37 6.93 3.77
N SER A 124 31.85 6.74 4.98
CA SER A 124 32.29 7.46 6.18
C SER A 124 33.28 6.66 7.04
N SER A 125 33.44 5.39 6.75
CA SER A 125 34.41 4.56 7.48
C SER A 125 35.81 4.71 6.87
N ASN A 126 36.62 5.54 7.50
CA ASN A 126 38.06 5.46 7.33
C ASN A 126 38.52 4.20 8.08
N TYR A 127 38.56 3.08 7.37
CA TYR A 127 39.21 1.88 7.91
C TYR A 127 40.70 2.14 7.90
N ALA A 128 41.32 2.10 9.05
CA ALA A 128 42.77 1.94 9.14
C ALA A 128 43.13 0.59 8.52
N ASP A 129 44.25 0.55 7.80
CA ASP A 129 44.76 -0.69 7.24
C ASP A 129 45.01 -1.72 8.36
N ASN A 130 44.73 -2.99 8.05
CA ASN A 130 45.00 -4.07 9.02
C ASN A 130 46.51 -4.31 9.12
N LEU A 131 47.16 -3.65 10.05
CA LEU A 131 48.60 -3.70 10.22
C LEU A 131 49.09 -5.10 10.61
N LEU A 132 48.29 -5.85 11.35
CA LEU A 132 48.63 -7.18 11.83
C LEU A 132 48.36 -8.31 10.85
N GLN A 133 47.49 -8.11 9.87
CA GLN A 133 47.06 -9.10 8.88
C GLN A 133 46.66 -10.47 9.46
N ARG A 134 46.30 -10.50 10.76
CA ARG A 134 46.03 -11.69 11.59
C ARG A 134 47.27 -12.55 11.90
N GLU A 135 48.46 -12.04 11.71
CA GLU A 135 49.71 -12.73 12.03
C GLU A 135 50.15 -12.40 13.46
N PHE A 136 49.41 -12.92 14.45
CA PHE A 136 49.65 -12.61 15.88
C PHE A 136 50.84 -13.36 16.44
N GLU A 137 51.25 -14.49 15.85
CA GLU A 137 52.34 -15.34 16.33
C GLU A 137 53.73 -14.79 16.01
N CYS A 138 53.79 -13.86 15.02
CA CYS A 138 55.05 -13.24 14.64
C CYS A 138 55.61 -12.24 15.68
N TYR A 139 54.78 -11.85 16.65
CA TYR A 139 55.11 -10.85 17.65
C TYR A 139 55.32 -11.50 19.01
N GLY A 140 56.37 -11.12 19.72
CA GLY A 140 56.64 -11.61 21.07
C GLY A 140 55.59 -11.10 22.09
N PRO A 141 55.64 -11.64 23.34
CA PRO A 141 54.67 -11.26 24.36
C PRO A 141 54.78 -9.77 24.70
N ARG A 142 53.58 -9.09 24.82
CA ARG A 142 53.43 -7.66 25.11
C ARG A 142 53.78 -6.70 23.98
N TYR A 143 54.00 -7.17 22.75
CA TYR A 143 54.25 -6.30 21.60
C TYR A 143 52.95 -5.77 20.99
N VAL A 144 51.85 -6.52 21.05
CA VAL A 144 50.58 -6.15 20.49
C VAL A 144 49.53 -6.05 21.58
N LEU A 145 48.88 -4.90 21.70
CA LEU A 145 47.73 -4.67 22.57
C LEU A 145 46.49 -4.49 21.73
N LEU A 146 45.53 -5.40 21.88
CA LEU A 146 44.21 -5.29 21.24
C LEU A 146 43.21 -4.69 22.25
N THR A 147 42.53 -3.61 21.85
CA THR A 147 41.48 -2.99 22.66
C THR A 147 40.18 -3.02 21.88
N ASP A 148 39.10 -3.41 22.54
CA ASP A 148 37.73 -3.33 22.00
C ASP A 148 36.89 -2.45 22.93
N ILE A 149 36.00 -1.65 22.32
CA ILE A 149 35.05 -0.80 23.05
C ILE A 149 33.67 -1.45 22.83
N THR A 150 33.16 -2.13 23.82
CA THR A 150 31.80 -2.68 23.88
C THR A 150 30.80 -1.65 24.39
#